data_1d3ed0e91ce8fd3b3a13f86ca98da12f
#
_entry.id   1d3ed0e91ce8fd3b3a13f86ca98da12f
#
_cell.length_a   1.000
_cell.length_b   1.000
_cell.length_c   1.000
_cell.angle_alpha   90.00
_cell.angle_beta   90.00
_cell.angle_gamma   90.00
#
_symmetry.space_group_name_H-M   'P 1'
#
loop_
_entity.id
_entity.type
_entity.pdbx_description
1 polymer ?
#
loop_
_entity_poly.entity_id
_entity_poly.type
_entity_poly.pdbx_seq_one_letter_code
_entity_poly.pdbx_strand_id
1 'polypeptide(L)'
;MLIKFRNASGRGVRNPIRWGDGDDVHVAVCSVYALKLYAQAFMEDPNSKHHSLINDVMDTGDGGEGTFSALVGIDWDADMRATWAMLRSGDVAGLNKGVEPVPDYDEFVESHAADVIDFSDLHMCVSREIDATFRSLSARLSKAARKQE
;
A
#
# COMPACT_ATOMS: atom_id res chain seq x y z
N MET A 1 15.24 -3.82 5.35
CA MET A 1 14.21 -4.56 4.59
C MET A 1 14.12 -3.97 3.18
N LEU A 2 14.03 -4.84 2.22
CA LEU A 2 13.78 -4.46 0.82
C LEU A 2 12.35 -4.87 0.47
N ILE A 3 11.56 -3.95 -0.08
CA ILE A 3 10.16 -4.18 -0.38
C ILE A 3 9.95 -4.21 -1.89
N LYS A 4 9.46 -5.34 -2.41
CA LYS A 4 9.02 -5.49 -3.78
C LYS A 4 7.51 -5.39 -3.83
N PHE A 5 7.00 -4.36 -4.51
CA PHE A 5 5.57 -4.15 -4.66
C PHE A 5 5.03 -4.91 -5.87
N ARG A 6 3.90 -5.60 -5.67
CA ARG A 6 3.20 -6.32 -6.73
C ARG A 6 1.73 -5.97 -6.72
N ASN A 7 1.15 -5.84 -7.89
CA ASN A 7 -0.30 -5.72 -8.04
C ASN A 7 -0.93 -7.09 -8.35
N ALA A 8 -2.25 -7.14 -8.38
CA ALA A 8 -2.98 -8.37 -8.63
C ALA A 8 -2.71 -8.97 -10.01
N SER A 9 -2.22 -8.18 -10.97
CA SER A 9 -1.88 -8.68 -12.31
C SER A 9 -0.49 -9.31 -12.37
N GLY A 10 0.34 -9.13 -11.35
CA GLY A 10 1.70 -9.63 -11.30
C GLY A 10 2.66 -8.99 -12.30
N ARG A 11 2.24 -7.90 -12.94
CA ARG A 11 3.04 -7.22 -13.94
C ARG A 11 3.85 -6.08 -13.33
N GLY A 12 5.04 -5.87 -13.87
CA GLY A 12 5.90 -4.76 -13.50
C GLY A 12 6.84 -5.09 -12.36
N VAL A 13 8.05 -5.48 -12.71
CA VAL A 13 9.14 -5.62 -11.75
C VAL A 13 9.83 -4.27 -11.66
N ARG A 14 9.74 -3.65 -10.49
CA ARG A 14 10.55 -2.48 -10.18
C ARG A 14 11.66 -2.89 -9.23
N ASN A 15 12.69 -2.06 -9.17
CA ASN A 15 13.69 -2.18 -8.13
C ASN A 15 13.01 -2.10 -6.75
N PRO A 16 13.40 -2.96 -5.80
CA PRO A 16 12.83 -2.90 -4.47
C PRO A 16 13.14 -1.57 -3.80
N ILE A 17 12.22 -1.12 -2.96
CA ILE A 17 12.45 0.03 -2.10
C ILE A 17 13.16 -0.46 -0.84
N ARG A 18 14.22 0.26 -0.46
CA ARG A 18 14.92 -0.02 0.78
C ARG A 18 14.25 0.69 1.95
N TRP A 19 13.95 -0.06 2.98
CA TRP A 19 13.45 0.46 4.24
C TRP A 19 14.38 -0.02 5.36
N GLY A 20 15.19 0.89 5.87
CA GLY A 20 16.21 0.57 6.85
C GLY A 20 17.41 -0.18 6.27
N ASP A 21 18.17 -0.82 7.12
CA ASP A 21 19.49 -1.40 6.77
C ASP A 21 19.46 -2.90 6.41
N GLY A 22 18.38 -3.60 6.71
CA GLY A 22 18.31 -5.04 6.44
C GLY A 22 18.22 -5.36 4.95
N ASP A 23 18.70 -6.54 4.57
CA ASP A 23 18.65 -7.01 3.18
C ASP A 23 17.56 -8.05 2.92
N ASP A 24 16.73 -8.35 3.92
CA ASP A 24 15.59 -9.24 3.76
C ASP A 24 14.61 -8.68 2.73
N VAL A 25 14.19 -9.54 1.80
CA VAL A 25 13.26 -9.15 0.74
C VAL A 25 11.84 -9.57 1.11
N HIS A 26 10.95 -8.60 1.17
CA HIS A 26 9.53 -8.80 1.41
C HIS A 26 8.74 -8.39 0.17
N VAL A 27 7.73 -9.17 -0.16
CA VAL A 27 6.80 -8.85 -1.25
C VAL A 27 5.54 -8.24 -0.65
N ALA A 28 5.21 -7.04 -1.09
CA ALA A 28 3.99 -6.34 -0.72
C ALA A 28 3.01 -6.45 -1.90
N VAL A 29 1.83 -7.04 -1.65
CA VAL A 29 0.85 -7.30 -2.70
C VAL A 29 -0.36 -6.41 -2.54
N CYS A 30 -0.63 -5.59 -3.55
CA CYS A 30 -1.86 -4.85 -3.64
C CYS A 30 -2.98 -5.77 -4.14
N SER A 31 -3.95 -6.03 -3.28
CA SER A 31 -5.03 -6.98 -3.53
C SER A 31 -6.30 -6.58 -2.80
N VAL A 32 -7.39 -7.27 -3.09
CA VAL A 32 -8.65 -7.11 -2.34
C VAL A 32 -8.44 -7.46 -0.87
N TYR A 33 -7.58 -8.44 -0.57
CA TYR A 33 -7.23 -8.79 0.80
C TYR A 33 -6.57 -7.61 1.54
N ALA A 34 -5.62 -6.93 0.89
CA ALA A 34 -4.99 -5.74 1.47
C ALA A 34 -6.01 -4.64 1.74
N LEU A 35 -6.94 -4.42 0.83
CA LEU A 35 -8.03 -3.46 1.00
C LEU A 35 -8.90 -3.80 2.21
N LYS A 36 -9.28 -5.07 2.34
CA LYS A 36 -10.06 -5.57 3.48
C LYS A 36 -9.31 -5.41 4.79
N LEU A 37 -8.04 -5.79 4.80
CA LEU A 37 -7.21 -5.70 6.00
C LEU A 37 -7.04 -4.25 6.46
N TYR A 38 -6.84 -3.34 5.52
CA TYR A 38 -6.76 -1.91 5.80
C TYR A 38 -8.07 -1.40 6.45
N ALA A 39 -9.19 -1.79 5.90
CA ALA A 39 -10.50 -1.41 6.44
C ALA A 39 -10.69 -1.94 7.86
N GLN A 40 -10.35 -3.20 8.11
CA GLN A 40 -10.48 -3.80 9.44
C GLN A 40 -9.58 -3.13 10.47
N ALA A 41 -8.36 -2.79 10.08
CA ALA A 41 -7.37 -2.24 11.01
C ALA A 41 -7.60 -0.75 11.31
N PHE A 42 -8.11 0.02 10.34
CA PHE A 42 -8.09 1.48 10.46
C PHE A 42 -9.46 2.15 10.30
N MET A 43 -10.48 1.45 9.82
CA MET A 43 -11.76 2.06 9.47
C MET A 43 -12.95 1.57 10.29
N GLU A 44 -12.81 0.49 11.06
CA GLU A 44 -13.92 -0.07 11.83
C GLU A 44 -14.36 0.79 13.01
N ASP A 45 -13.50 1.68 13.48
CA ASP A 45 -13.85 2.65 14.52
C ASP A 45 -14.69 3.78 13.89
N PRO A 46 -15.94 4.02 14.37
CA PRO A 46 -16.77 5.11 13.86
C PRO A 46 -16.14 6.49 13.98
N ASN A 47 -15.17 6.64 14.89
CA ASN A 47 -14.46 7.89 15.09
C ASN A 47 -13.19 8.00 14.25
N SER A 48 -12.90 6.99 13.42
CA SER A 48 -11.72 6.99 12.58
C SER A 48 -11.82 8.07 11.52
N LYS A 49 -10.71 8.76 11.28
CA LYS A 49 -10.58 9.73 10.21
C LYS A 49 -10.21 9.10 8.87
N HIS A 50 -10.00 7.79 8.87
CA HIS A 50 -9.60 7.06 7.67
C HIS A 50 -10.82 6.65 6.87
N HIS A 51 -10.75 6.74 5.56
CA HIS A 51 -11.85 6.41 4.66
C HIS A 51 -11.65 5.03 4.02
N SER A 52 -10.66 4.90 3.16
CA SER A 52 -10.32 3.61 2.54
C SER A 52 -8.87 3.66 2.11
N LEU A 53 -8.29 2.49 1.84
CA LEU A 53 -6.95 2.41 1.29
C LEU A 53 -6.80 3.31 0.07
N ILE A 54 -7.75 3.24 -0.84
CA ILE A 54 -7.72 4.02 -2.09
C ILE A 54 -7.80 5.52 -1.79
N ASN A 55 -8.81 5.93 -1.02
CA ASN A 55 -9.01 7.35 -0.74
C ASN A 55 -7.88 7.95 0.07
N ASP A 56 -7.40 7.24 1.09
CA ASP A 56 -6.37 7.75 1.98
C ASP A 56 -5.03 7.94 1.25
N VAL A 57 -4.67 7.02 0.36
CA VAL A 57 -3.42 7.11 -0.38
C VAL A 57 -3.52 8.03 -1.58
N MET A 58 -4.62 7.95 -2.32
CA MET A 58 -4.79 8.68 -3.58
C MET A 58 -5.25 10.11 -3.38
N ASP A 59 -5.82 10.44 -2.21
CA ASP A 59 -6.20 11.80 -1.89
C ASP A 59 -4.98 12.59 -1.42
N THR A 60 -4.32 13.25 -2.36
CA THR A 60 -3.18 14.10 -2.07
C THR A 60 -3.59 15.50 -1.60
N GLY A 61 -4.89 15.67 -1.33
CA GLY A 61 -5.43 16.97 -0.96
C GLY A 61 -5.37 17.98 -2.11
N ASP A 62 -5.81 19.19 -1.83
CA ASP A 62 -5.73 20.31 -2.77
C ASP A 62 -4.30 20.82 -2.91
N GLY A 63 -3.36 19.93 -2.85
CA GLY A 63 -1.93 20.17 -2.75
C GLY A 63 -1.31 20.89 -3.90
N GLY A 64 -1.97 21.63 -4.51
CA GLY A 64 -1.54 22.67 -5.32
C GLY A 64 -0.26 22.53 -6.08
N GLU A 65 0.10 23.58 -6.60
CA GLU A 65 1.22 23.75 -7.50
C GLU A 65 2.54 23.83 -6.73
N GLY A 66 3.52 23.04 -7.11
CA GLY A 66 4.86 23.14 -6.59
C GLY A 66 5.27 21.96 -5.70
N THR A 67 6.57 21.71 -5.64
CA THR A 67 7.15 20.56 -4.95
C THR A 67 6.84 20.54 -3.45
N PHE A 68 6.88 21.70 -2.81
CA PHE A 68 6.61 21.82 -1.38
C PHE A 68 5.14 21.54 -1.08
N SER A 69 4.23 22.09 -1.88
CA SER A 69 2.79 21.85 -1.72
C SER A 69 2.45 20.38 -1.97
N ALA A 70 3.09 19.75 -2.93
CA ALA A 70 2.92 18.31 -3.19
C ALA A 70 3.38 17.47 -2.00
N LEU A 71 4.51 17.82 -1.37
CA LEU A 71 5.02 17.13 -0.19
C LEU A 71 4.07 17.27 1.00
N VAL A 72 3.54 18.45 1.21
CA VAL A 72 2.59 18.71 2.30
C VAL A 72 1.26 17.97 2.07
N GLY A 73 0.85 17.81 0.81
CA GLY A 73 -0.37 17.11 0.45
C GLY A 73 -0.31 15.58 0.55
N ILE A 74 0.88 14.99 0.64
CA ILE A 74 1.03 13.55 0.77
C ILE A 74 0.73 13.14 2.22
N ASP A 75 -0.19 12.20 2.38
CA ASP A 75 -0.43 11.55 3.67
C ASP A 75 0.57 10.39 3.83
N TRP A 76 1.67 10.68 4.46
CA TRP A 76 2.77 9.73 4.67
C TRP A 76 2.35 8.56 5.55
N ASP A 77 1.48 8.82 6.52
CA ASP A 77 0.94 7.77 7.38
C ASP A 77 0.02 6.83 6.59
N ALA A 78 -0.75 7.36 5.64
CA ALA A 78 -1.54 6.53 4.74
C ALA A 78 -0.65 5.58 3.91
N ASP A 79 0.47 6.06 3.41
CA ASP A 79 1.42 5.22 2.67
C ASP A 79 2.02 4.13 3.56
N MET A 80 2.33 4.44 4.80
CA MET A 80 2.83 3.46 5.76
C MET A 80 1.78 2.40 6.08
N ARG A 81 0.54 2.80 6.34
CA ARG A 81 -0.57 1.88 6.60
C ARG A 81 -0.84 0.98 5.40
N ALA A 82 -0.84 1.56 4.20
CA ALA A 82 -1.02 0.82 2.96
C ALA A 82 0.09 -0.20 2.75
N THR A 83 1.33 0.20 2.95
CA THR A 83 2.49 -0.68 2.83
C THR A 83 2.39 -1.86 3.78
N TRP A 84 2.03 -1.60 5.04
CA TRP A 84 1.82 -2.66 6.02
C TRP A 84 0.73 -3.66 5.57
N ALA A 85 -0.41 -3.16 5.10
CA ALA A 85 -1.49 -4.01 4.63
C ALA A 85 -1.07 -4.87 3.43
N MET A 86 -0.29 -4.29 2.52
CA MET A 86 0.24 -5.00 1.36
C MET A 86 1.29 -6.04 1.74
N LEU A 87 2.13 -5.75 2.71
CA LEU A 87 3.12 -6.70 3.24
C LEU A 87 2.42 -7.90 3.88
N ARG A 88 1.40 -7.66 4.69
CA ARG A 88 0.60 -8.73 5.27
C ARG A 88 -0.10 -9.57 4.20
N SER A 89 -0.57 -8.93 3.15
CA SER A 89 -1.16 -9.64 2.00
C SER A 89 -0.14 -10.56 1.33
N GLY A 90 1.09 -10.11 1.18
CA GLY A 90 2.19 -10.94 0.66
C GLY A 90 2.51 -12.14 1.56
N ASP A 91 2.47 -11.94 2.88
CA ASP A 91 2.70 -13.00 3.86
C ASP A 91 1.61 -14.09 3.73
N VAL A 92 0.34 -13.68 3.69
CA VAL A 92 -0.79 -14.60 3.58
C VAL A 92 -0.77 -15.34 2.25
N ALA A 93 -0.33 -14.68 1.18
CA ALA A 93 -0.20 -15.30 -0.14
C ALA A 93 0.97 -16.29 -0.24
N GLY A 94 1.79 -16.41 0.80
CA GLY A 94 2.93 -17.31 0.82
C GLY A 94 4.13 -16.83 0.02
N LEU A 95 4.20 -15.55 -0.29
CA LEU A 95 5.29 -14.98 -1.10
C LEU A 95 6.51 -14.58 -0.28
N ASN A 96 6.39 -14.57 1.03
CA ASN A 96 7.46 -14.15 1.96
C ASN A 96 8.00 -15.33 2.77
N LYS A 97 8.17 -16.47 2.11
CA LYS A 97 8.75 -17.66 2.74
C LYS A 97 10.20 -17.41 3.10
N GLY A 98 10.58 -17.82 4.31
CA GLY A 98 11.93 -17.66 4.79
C GLY A 98 12.25 -16.32 5.43
N VAL A 99 11.31 -15.39 5.43
CA VAL A 99 11.42 -14.15 6.20
C VAL A 99 10.32 -14.09 7.25
N GLU A 100 10.59 -13.37 8.33
CA GLU A 100 9.64 -13.24 9.43
C GLU A 100 8.42 -12.43 8.97
N PRO A 101 7.19 -12.89 9.23
CA PRO A 101 5.99 -12.14 8.89
C PRO A 101 5.96 -10.78 9.60
N VAL A 102 5.39 -9.77 8.93
CA VAL A 102 5.26 -8.47 9.57
C VAL A 102 4.28 -8.53 10.73
N PRO A 103 4.59 -7.85 11.84
CA PRO A 103 3.75 -7.83 13.03
C PRO A 103 2.52 -6.93 12.83
N ASP A 104 1.76 -6.72 13.90
CA ASP A 104 0.70 -5.73 13.91
C ASP A 104 1.24 -4.34 13.59
N TYR A 105 0.36 -3.46 13.13
CA TYR A 105 0.76 -2.15 12.61
C TYR A 105 1.57 -1.33 13.62
N ASP A 106 1.13 -1.27 14.87
CA ASP A 106 1.83 -0.48 15.89
C ASP A 106 3.24 -1.01 16.12
N GLU A 107 3.39 -2.31 16.22
CA GLU A 107 4.70 -2.95 16.37
C GLU A 107 5.55 -2.75 15.12
N PHE A 108 4.94 -2.82 13.94
CA PHE A 108 5.62 -2.55 12.68
C PHE A 108 6.21 -1.14 12.64
N VAL A 109 5.41 -0.14 13.02
CA VAL A 109 5.86 1.26 13.05
C VAL A 109 6.99 1.44 14.08
N GLU A 110 6.84 0.86 15.27
CA GLU A 110 7.86 0.93 16.30
C GLU A 110 9.17 0.27 15.88
N SER A 111 9.08 -0.87 15.21
CA SER A 111 10.25 -1.61 14.73
C SER A 111 11.05 -0.82 13.69
N HIS A 112 10.42 0.09 12.99
CA HIS A 112 11.03 0.88 11.93
C HIS A 112 11.13 2.37 12.26
N ALA A 113 10.99 2.72 13.54
CA ALA A 113 10.94 4.12 13.97
C ALA A 113 12.19 4.93 13.65
N ALA A 114 13.35 4.26 13.61
CA ALA A 114 14.62 4.91 13.30
C ALA A 114 15.03 4.74 11.83
N ASP A 115 14.25 4.03 11.04
CA ASP A 115 14.60 3.73 9.66
C ASP A 115 14.38 4.96 8.76
N VAL A 116 15.26 5.08 7.79
CA VAL A 116 15.14 6.11 6.77
C VAL A 116 14.53 5.50 5.54
N ILE A 117 13.49 6.14 5.01
CA ILE A 117 12.85 5.73 3.78
C ILE A 117 12.60 6.93 2.90
N ASP A 118 12.70 6.75 1.59
CA ASP A 118 12.27 7.76 0.63
C ASP A 118 10.75 7.67 0.47
N PHE A 119 10.03 8.52 1.20
CA PHE A 119 8.58 8.55 1.17
C PHE A 119 8.01 8.92 -0.19
N SER A 120 8.73 9.73 -0.95
CA SER A 120 8.32 10.06 -2.31
C SER A 120 8.27 8.81 -3.20
N ASP A 121 9.32 8.00 -3.16
CA ASP A 121 9.36 6.72 -3.87
C ASP A 121 8.30 5.75 -3.35
N LEU A 122 8.14 5.67 -2.02
CA LEU A 122 7.13 4.82 -1.41
C LEU A 122 5.73 5.19 -1.89
N HIS A 123 5.39 6.47 -1.86
CA HIS A 123 4.09 6.96 -2.33
C HIS A 123 3.87 6.61 -3.80
N MET A 124 4.86 6.81 -4.64
CA MET A 124 4.77 6.47 -6.05
C MET A 124 4.52 4.98 -6.29
N CYS A 125 5.21 4.13 -5.55
CA CYS A 125 5.03 2.68 -5.67
C CYS A 125 3.66 2.24 -5.18
N VAL A 126 3.24 2.72 -4.01
CA VAL A 126 1.95 2.37 -3.41
C VAL A 126 0.80 2.84 -4.29
N SER A 127 0.81 4.11 -4.70
CA SER A 127 -0.27 4.67 -5.51
C SER A 127 -0.36 4.01 -6.88
N ARG A 128 0.77 3.69 -7.49
CA ARG A 128 0.81 2.98 -8.76
C ARG A 128 0.21 1.59 -8.68
N GLU A 129 0.53 0.83 -7.63
CA GLU A 129 0.00 -0.52 -7.46
C GLU A 129 -1.50 -0.49 -7.15
N ILE A 130 -1.97 0.49 -6.38
CA ILE A 130 -3.39 0.71 -6.13
C ILE A 130 -4.11 1.02 -7.45
N ASP A 131 -3.60 1.96 -8.23
CA ASP A 131 -4.20 2.33 -9.50
C ASP A 131 -4.28 1.14 -10.46
N ALA A 132 -3.18 0.41 -10.64
CA ALA A 132 -3.14 -0.73 -11.53
C ALA A 132 -4.11 -1.85 -11.09
N THR A 133 -4.16 -2.15 -9.80
CA THR A 133 -5.01 -3.21 -9.26
C THR A 133 -6.49 -2.87 -9.39
N PHE A 134 -6.88 -1.67 -8.96
CA PHE A 134 -8.30 -1.32 -8.90
C PHE A 134 -8.86 -0.83 -10.22
N ARG A 135 -8.04 -0.33 -11.12
CA ARG A 135 -8.44 -0.07 -12.50
C ARG A 135 -8.82 -1.38 -13.19
N SER A 136 -8.02 -2.41 -13.03
CA SER A 136 -8.29 -3.73 -13.57
C SER A 136 -9.58 -4.33 -13.02
N LEU A 137 -9.81 -4.20 -11.70
CA LEU A 137 -11.05 -4.67 -11.06
C LEU A 137 -12.26 -3.89 -11.57
N SER A 138 -12.15 -2.58 -11.69
CA SER A 138 -13.23 -1.73 -12.21
C SER A 138 -13.60 -2.13 -13.63
N ALA A 139 -12.63 -2.40 -14.48
CA ALA A 139 -12.86 -2.85 -15.85
C ALA A 139 -13.59 -4.20 -15.89
N ARG A 140 -13.22 -5.14 -15.01
CA ARG A 140 -13.87 -6.45 -14.90
C ARG A 140 -15.32 -6.32 -14.44
N LEU A 141 -15.58 -5.48 -13.46
CA LEU A 141 -16.93 -5.24 -12.95
C LEU A 141 -17.82 -4.62 -14.03
N SER A 142 -17.32 -3.63 -14.75
CA SER A 142 -18.05 -3.00 -15.86
C SER A 142 -18.38 -3.99 -16.95
N LYS A 143 -17.46 -4.89 -17.29
CA LYS A 143 -17.67 -5.93 -18.29
C LYS A 143 -18.72 -6.94 -17.83
N ALA A 144 -18.68 -7.34 -16.57
CA ALA A 144 -19.67 -8.26 -16.00
C ALA A 144 -21.07 -7.63 -15.99
N ALA A 145 -21.18 -6.36 -15.64
CA ALA A 145 -22.44 -5.63 -15.65
C ALA A 145 -23.05 -5.56 -17.06
N ARG A 146 -22.22 -5.34 -18.09
CA ARG A 146 -22.70 -5.33 -19.50
C ARG A 146 -23.24 -6.67 -19.95
N LYS A 147 -22.72 -7.79 -19.44
CA LYS A 147 -23.19 -9.12 -19.79
C LYS A 147 -24.53 -9.46 -19.17
N GLN A 148 -24.94 -8.74 -18.15
CA GLN A 148 -26.22 -8.95 -17.46
C GLN A 148 -27.37 -8.12 -18.04
N GLU A 149 -27.05 -7.21 -18.93
CA GLU A 149 -28.05 -6.44 -19.68
C GLU A 149 -28.50 -7.28 -20.94
#